data_4e6a5e363ef00f040c1d9db9ce7a8983
#
_entry.id   4e6a5e363ef00f040c1d9db9ce7a8983
#
_cell.length_a   1.000
_cell.length_b   1.000
_cell.length_c   1.000
_cell.angle_alpha   90.00
_cell.angle_beta   90.00
_cell.angle_gamma   90.00
#
_symmetry.space_group_name_H-M   'P 1'
#
loop_
_entity.id
_entity.type
_entity.pdbx_description
1 polymer ?
#
loop_
_entity_poly.entity_id
_entity_poly.type
_entity_poly.pdbx_seq_one_letter_code
_entity_poly.pdbx_strand_id
1 'polypeptide(L)'
;LLLWRGSGIDGVMSNANNTSVVGSWHRDRNKNVMPRDVIAVLLGGQTSDLTTADVQTLLRHGRLEYETLRLFPANTLVTKIDILTGNREKLEVGSADAIWVTVPRQDIVSRGMGGFSTQFEYMAPAVAPVRTGEVIGKLRVYFQNKHIDDFDLVAMHDVGPGSFLSRFVDSVRLRMKPADNQSHPVVVEPRAEESDIKTQP
;
A
#
# COMPACT_ATOMS: atom_id res chain seq x y z
N LEU A 1 -34.87 6.63 0.88
CA LEU A 1 -33.70 5.75 1.04
C LEU A 1 -34.00 4.45 0.30
N LEU A 2 -33.41 4.25 -0.86
CA LEU A 2 -33.49 2.98 -1.58
C LEU A 2 -32.14 2.27 -1.42
N LEU A 3 -32.10 1.24 -0.59
CA LEU A 3 -31.00 0.28 -0.55
C LEU A 3 -31.32 -0.83 -1.56
N TRP A 4 -30.58 -0.91 -2.65
CA TRP A 4 -30.59 -2.05 -3.55
C TRP A 4 -29.28 -2.81 -3.46
N ARG A 5 -29.35 -4.08 -3.08
CA ARG A 5 -28.23 -5.02 -3.05
C ARG A 5 -28.31 -5.91 -4.27
N GLY A 6 -27.46 -5.63 -5.25
CA GLY A 6 -27.28 -6.47 -6.42
C GLY A 6 -25.84 -6.40 -6.86
N SER A 7 -25.30 -7.47 -7.43
CA SER A 7 -23.89 -7.58 -7.84
C SER A 7 -23.46 -6.38 -8.68
N GLY A 8 -22.80 -5.42 -8.05
CA GLY A 8 -22.14 -4.33 -8.72
C GLY A 8 -22.40 -2.91 -8.22
N ILE A 9 -23.55 -2.59 -7.61
CA ILE A 9 -23.81 -1.24 -7.05
C ILE A 9 -24.51 -1.41 -5.72
N ASP A 10 -23.85 -1.01 -4.61
CA ASP A 10 -24.37 -1.24 -3.26
C ASP A 10 -25.37 -0.18 -2.78
N GLY A 11 -25.45 0.95 -3.44
CA GLY A 11 -26.44 1.98 -3.10
C GLY A 11 -26.22 3.28 -3.84
N VAL A 12 -27.32 4.00 -4.06
CA VAL A 12 -27.31 5.40 -4.48
C VAL A 12 -28.20 6.15 -3.50
N MET A 13 -27.66 7.19 -2.88
CA MET A 13 -28.37 8.08 -1.95
C MET A 13 -28.50 9.44 -2.58
N SER A 14 -29.70 9.96 -2.71
CA SER A 14 -29.94 11.34 -3.13
C SER A 14 -30.56 12.14 -1.99
N ASN A 15 -30.18 13.40 -1.88
CA ASN A 15 -30.81 14.36 -0.98
C ASN A 15 -32.08 14.91 -1.63
N ALA A 16 -33.14 15.15 -0.83
CA ALA A 16 -34.42 15.68 -1.29
C ALA A 16 -34.29 17.06 -2.03
N ASN A 17 -33.22 17.79 -1.79
CA ASN A 17 -32.91 19.05 -2.45
C ASN A 17 -31.96 18.93 -3.64
N ASN A 18 -31.68 17.70 -4.11
CA ASN A 18 -30.87 17.40 -5.30
C ASN A 18 -29.46 18.03 -5.35
N THR A 19 -28.90 18.39 -4.21
CA THR A 19 -27.57 19.02 -4.12
C THR A 19 -26.42 18.03 -4.00
N SER A 20 -26.73 16.76 -3.73
CA SER A 20 -25.71 15.71 -3.64
C SER A 20 -26.29 14.34 -3.97
N VAL A 21 -25.52 13.55 -4.71
CA VAL A 21 -25.82 12.15 -5.01
C VAL A 21 -24.56 11.34 -4.71
N VAL A 22 -24.73 10.23 -3.98
CA VAL A 22 -23.64 9.34 -3.60
C VAL A 22 -23.97 7.93 -4.08
N GLY A 23 -23.01 7.29 -4.70
CA GLY A 23 -23.11 5.88 -5.08
C GLY A 23 -21.86 5.10 -4.67
N SER A 24 -22.02 3.82 -4.42
CA SER A 24 -20.92 2.91 -4.14
C SER A 24 -21.02 1.66 -5.01
N TRP A 25 -19.88 1.07 -5.31
CA TRP A 25 -19.75 -0.22 -5.96
C TRP A 25 -18.74 -1.05 -5.17
N HIS A 26 -19.09 -2.29 -4.88
CA HIS A 26 -18.25 -3.22 -4.14
C HIS A 26 -18.01 -4.48 -4.95
N ARG A 27 -16.80 -5.02 -4.88
CA ARG A 27 -16.41 -6.31 -5.40
C ARG A 27 -15.88 -7.18 -4.27
N ASP A 28 -16.63 -8.23 -3.93
CA ASP A 28 -16.20 -9.21 -2.95
C ASP A 28 -14.94 -9.96 -3.37
N ARG A 29 -14.18 -10.39 -2.38
CA ARG A 29 -13.03 -11.26 -2.57
C ARG A 29 -13.53 -12.65 -3.00
N ASN A 30 -13.35 -12.99 -4.25
CA ASN A 30 -13.40 -14.36 -4.71
C ASN A 30 -11.97 -14.90 -4.83
N LYS A 31 -11.75 -16.23 -4.85
CA LYS A 31 -10.45 -16.93 -4.68
C LYS A 31 -9.24 -16.30 -5.39
N ASN A 32 -9.44 -15.52 -6.47
CA ASN A 32 -8.38 -14.86 -7.23
C ASN A 32 -8.69 -13.38 -7.56
N VAL A 33 -9.72 -12.78 -6.95
CA VAL A 33 -10.15 -11.43 -7.25
C VAL A 33 -9.95 -10.55 -6.01
N MET A 34 -9.32 -9.39 -6.20
CA MET A 34 -9.16 -8.39 -5.18
C MET A 34 -10.49 -7.81 -4.72
N PRO A 35 -10.72 -7.70 -3.41
CA PRO A 35 -11.79 -6.84 -2.93
C PRO A 35 -11.48 -5.40 -3.35
N ARG A 36 -12.48 -4.69 -3.86
CA ARG A 36 -12.34 -3.29 -4.27
C ARG A 36 -13.63 -2.55 -4.11
N ASP A 37 -13.55 -1.39 -3.47
CA ASP A 37 -14.66 -0.48 -3.31
C ASP A 37 -14.43 0.75 -4.19
N VAL A 38 -15.49 1.21 -4.85
CA VAL A 38 -15.51 2.47 -5.58
C VAL A 38 -16.66 3.31 -5.03
N ILE A 39 -16.36 4.52 -4.59
CA ILE A 39 -17.34 5.46 -4.09
C ILE A 39 -17.36 6.67 -5.01
N ALA A 40 -18.53 7.04 -5.50
CA ALA A 40 -18.73 8.24 -6.29
C ALA A 40 -19.62 9.21 -5.52
N VAL A 41 -19.18 10.46 -5.45
CA VAL A 41 -19.92 11.54 -4.77
C VAL A 41 -20.03 12.72 -5.72
N LEU A 42 -21.27 13.13 -6.02
CA LEU A 42 -21.56 14.36 -6.75
C LEU A 42 -22.11 15.40 -5.80
N LEU A 43 -21.53 16.60 -5.83
CA LEU A 43 -21.92 17.73 -5.00
C LEU A 43 -22.11 18.98 -5.84
N GLY A 44 -23.03 19.86 -5.42
CA GLY A 44 -23.15 21.22 -5.93
C GLY A 44 -23.92 21.41 -7.22
N GLY A 45 -24.73 20.43 -7.64
CA GLY A 45 -25.65 20.61 -8.78
C GLY A 45 -26.79 21.56 -8.44
N GLN A 46 -27.14 22.42 -9.37
CA GLN A 46 -28.40 23.20 -9.25
C GLN A 46 -29.57 22.28 -9.66
N THR A 47 -30.39 22.01 -8.72
CA THR A 47 -31.76 21.46 -8.65
C THR A 47 -32.24 20.33 -9.58
N SER A 48 -31.74 20.13 -10.79
CA SER A 48 -32.23 19.05 -11.68
C SER A 48 -31.13 18.28 -12.40
N ASP A 49 -29.88 18.71 -12.28
CA ASP A 49 -28.82 18.28 -13.19
C ASP A 49 -28.06 17.06 -12.69
N LEU A 50 -28.10 16.78 -11.38
CA LEU A 50 -27.46 15.58 -10.81
C LEU A 50 -28.43 14.42 -10.81
N THR A 51 -28.11 13.41 -11.57
CA THR A 51 -28.95 12.21 -11.70
C THR A 51 -28.23 10.97 -11.16
N THR A 52 -29.03 9.94 -10.86
CA THR A 52 -28.50 8.60 -10.57
C THR A 52 -27.63 8.08 -11.73
N ALA A 53 -27.94 8.48 -12.96
CA ALA A 53 -27.15 8.11 -14.15
C ALA A 53 -25.73 8.70 -14.13
N ASP A 54 -25.57 9.92 -13.62
CA ASP A 54 -24.26 10.56 -13.51
C ASP A 54 -23.37 9.82 -12.51
N VAL A 55 -23.92 9.46 -11.34
CA VAL A 55 -23.21 8.62 -10.36
C VAL A 55 -22.86 7.25 -10.92
N GLN A 56 -23.78 6.61 -11.66
CA GLN A 56 -23.49 5.33 -12.30
C GLN A 56 -22.38 5.46 -13.35
N THR A 57 -22.31 6.58 -14.04
CA THR A 57 -21.24 6.85 -15.01
C THR A 57 -19.88 6.98 -14.32
N LEU A 58 -19.82 7.71 -13.19
CA LEU A 58 -18.60 7.82 -12.38
C LEU A 58 -18.17 6.49 -11.78
N LEU A 59 -19.11 5.71 -11.24
CA LEU A 59 -18.83 4.37 -10.73
C LEU A 59 -18.30 3.44 -11.82
N ARG A 60 -18.88 3.49 -13.02
CA ARG A 60 -18.41 2.73 -14.18
C ARG A 60 -17.00 3.16 -14.57
N HIS A 61 -16.71 4.47 -14.60
CA HIS A 61 -15.36 4.99 -14.85
C HIS A 61 -14.36 4.43 -13.82
N GLY A 62 -14.62 4.62 -12.54
CA GLY A 62 -13.73 4.10 -11.48
C GLY A 62 -13.51 2.59 -11.56
N ARG A 63 -14.52 1.83 -11.99
CA ARG A 63 -14.45 0.37 -12.13
C ARG A 63 -13.65 -0.09 -13.35
N LEU A 64 -13.79 0.58 -14.49
CA LEU A 64 -13.23 0.13 -15.77
C LEU A 64 -11.85 0.74 -16.07
N GLU A 65 -11.63 1.98 -15.67
CA GLU A 65 -10.41 2.71 -15.99
C GLU A 65 -9.25 2.46 -15.02
N TYR A 66 -9.53 1.84 -13.86
CA TYR A 66 -8.51 1.56 -12.85
C TYR A 66 -8.37 0.07 -12.61
N GLU A 67 -7.15 -0.35 -12.26
CA GLU A 67 -6.83 -1.71 -11.86
C GLU A 67 -6.13 -1.71 -10.50
N THR A 68 -6.43 -2.72 -9.68
CA THR A 68 -5.80 -2.89 -8.37
C THR A 68 -4.89 -4.11 -8.41
N LEU A 69 -3.62 -3.89 -8.12
CA LEU A 69 -2.55 -4.89 -8.24
C LEU A 69 -1.91 -5.16 -6.87
N ARG A 70 -1.52 -6.41 -6.64
CA ARG A 70 -0.74 -6.79 -5.48
C ARG A 70 0.74 -6.64 -5.79
N LEU A 71 1.43 -5.74 -5.07
CA LEU A 71 2.87 -5.56 -5.19
C LEU A 71 3.65 -6.56 -4.34
N PHE A 72 3.18 -6.78 -3.10
CA PHE A 72 3.79 -7.74 -2.17
C PHE A 72 2.70 -8.58 -1.51
N PRO A 73 2.88 -9.90 -1.42
CA PRO A 73 2.04 -10.77 -0.60
C PRO A 73 2.15 -10.41 0.89
N ALA A 74 1.16 -10.84 1.69
CA ALA A 74 1.26 -10.75 3.14
C ALA A 74 2.44 -11.60 3.67
N ASN A 75 3.00 -11.18 4.78
CA ASN A 75 4.14 -11.86 5.44
C ASN A 75 5.34 -12.07 4.51
N THR A 76 5.63 -11.10 3.66
CA THR A 76 6.73 -11.16 2.69
C THR A 76 7.90 -10.32 3.14
N LEU A 77 9.09 -10.93 3.12
CA LEU A 77 10.35 -10.22 3.32
C LEU A 77 10.55 -9.21 2.18
N VAL A 78 10.71 -7.95 2.53
CA VAL A 78 10.95 -6.84 1.59
C VAL A 78 12.44 -6.50 1.54
N THR A 79 13.08 -6.35 2.70
CA THR A 79 14.50 -5.98 2.78
C THR A 79 15.15 -6.45 4.08
N LYS A 80 16.48 -6.32 4.16
CA LYS A 80 17.27 -6.55 5.38
C LYS A 80 18.10 -5.31 5.67
N ILE A 81 18.03 -4.82 6.89
CA ILE A 81 18.81 -3.66 7.36
C ILE A 81 19.77 -4.06 8.46
N ASP A 82 20.79 -3.24 8.69
CA ASP A 82 21.70 -3.41 9.82
C ASP A 82 21.00 -3.05 11.12
N ILE A 83 21.22 -3.85 12.16
CA ILE A 83 20.72 -3.60 13.51
C ILE A 83 21.87 -3.62 14.50
N LEU A 84 21.94 -2.59 15.32
CA LEU A 84 22.98 -2.45 16.35
C LEU A 84 22.54 -3.06 17.69
N THR A 85 23.50 -3.44 18.50
CA THR A 85 23.32 -3.99 19.87
C THR A 85 22.47 -5.24 19.95
N GLY A 86 22.17 -5.87 18.80
CA GLY A 86 21.37 -7.07 18.72
C GLY A 86 22.16 -8.37 18.82
N ASN A 87 21.44 -9.46 19.05
CA ASN A 87 21.99 -10.83 18.93
C ASN A 87 22.09 -11.30 17.48
N ARG A 88 21.73 -10.43 16.51
CA ARG A 88 21.85 -10.61 15.06
C ARG A 88 22.39 -9.33 14.43
N GLU A 89 23.09 -9.47 13.31
CA GLU A 89 23.64 -8.33 12.57
C GLU A 89 22.63 -7.66 11.63
N LYS A 90 21.62 -8.42 11.22
CA LYS A 90 20.59 -7.98 10.27
C LYS A 90 19.20 -8.18 10.85
N LEU A 91 18.36 -7.17 10.64
CA LEU A 91 16.94 -7.22 10.87
C LEU A 91 16.23 -7.47 9.53
N GLU A 92 15.41 -8.49 9.47
CA GLU A 92 14.53 -8.76 8.34
C GLU A 92 13.27 -7.92 8.48
N VAL A 93 12.99 -7.11 7.47
CA VAL A 93 11.87 -6.17 7.43
C VAL A 93 10.96 -6.53 6.26
N GLY A 94 9.67 -6.61 6.53
CA GLY A 94 8.69 -7.04 5.54
C GLY A 94 7.31 -6.46 5.77
N SER A 95 6.38 -6.82 4.91
CA SER A 95 4.98 -6.45 5.01
C SER A 95 4.22 -7.46 5.86
N ALA A 96 3.49 -7.01 6.89
CA ALA A 96 2.58 -7.86 7.64
C ALA A 96 1.37 -8.25 6.78
N ASP A 97 0.78 -7.29 6.10
CA ASP A 97 -0.34 -7.46 5.20
C ASP A 97 0.08 -7.40 3.73
N ALA A 98 -0.77 -7.87 2.84
CA ALA A 98 -0.53 -7.73 1.41
C ALA A 98 -0.61 -6.26 0.99
N ILE A 99 0.37 -5.80 0.22
CA ILE A 99 0.44 -4.44 -0.30
C ILE A 99 -0.23 -4.39 -1.65
N TRP A 100 -1.26 -3.56 -1.74
CA TRP A 100 -2.07 -3.38 -2.92
C TRP A 100 -2.09 -1.93 -3.35
N VAL A 101 -2.06 -1.69 -4.64
CA VAL A 101 -2.11 -0.34 -5.24
C VAL A 101 -3.11 -0.30 -6.37
N THR A 102 -3.75 0.87 -6.53
CA THR A 102 -4.71 1.11 -7.61
C THR A 102 -4.12 2.15 -8.56
N VAL A 103 -4.04 1.80 -9.85
CA VAL A 103 -3.47 2.65 -10.89
C VAL A 103 -4.34 2.62 -12.15
N PRO A 104 -4.21 3.60 -13.06
CA PRO A 104 -4.93 3.57 -14.33
C PRO A 104 -4.59 2.31 -15.14
N ARG A 105 -5.62 1.62 -15.63
CA ARG A 105 -5.47 0.37 -16.39
C ARG A 105 -4.63 0.56 -17.66
N GLN A 106 -4.82 1.64 -18.39
CA GLN A 106 -4.08 1.95 -19.60
C GLN A 106 -2.56 2.01 -19.37
N ASP A 107 -2.14 2.48 -18.20
CA ASP A 107 -0.73 2.59 -17.84
C ASP A 107 -0.11 1.22 -17.56
N ILE A 108 -0.89 0.29 -16.99
CA ILE A 108 -0.48 -1.10 -16.80
C ILE A 108 -0.37 -1.83 -18.13
N VAL A 109 -1.32 -1.64 -19.03
CA VAL A 109 -1.30 -2.27 -20.36
C VAL A 109 -0.06 -1.83 -21.15
N SER A 110 0.35 -0.56 -21.01
CA SER A 110 1.48 0.00 -21.76
C SER A 110 2.84 -0.31 -21.16
N ARG A 111 2.97 -0.44 -19.84
CA ARG A 111 4.26 -0.51 -19.14
C ARG A 111 4.42 -1.74 -18.23
N GLY A 112 3.35 -2.45 -17.94
CA GLY A 112 3.36 -3.59 -17.04
C GLY A 112 3.81 -3.19 -15.63
N MET A 113 4.42 -4.14 -14.93
CA MET A 113 4.97 -3.95 -13.58
C MET A 113 6.23 -3.07 -13.54
N GLY A 114 6.95 -2.90 -14.65
CA GLY A 114 8.15 -2.06 -14.74
C GLY A 114 7.91 -0.56 -14.52
N GLY A 115 6.64 -0.13 -14.45
CA GLY A 115 6.28 1.24 -14.09
C GLY A 115 6.38 1.55 -12.59
N PHE A 116 6.47 0.52 -11.73
CA PHE A 116 6.57 0.68 -10.29
C PHE A 116 8.01 0.80 -9.81
N SER A 117 8.20 1.65 -8.80
CA SER A 117 9.42 1.71 -8.00
C SER A 117 9.06 1.90 -6.53
N THR A 118 9.89 1.39 -5.64
CA THR A 118 9.66 1.48 -4.21
C THR A 118 10.90 1.98 -3.49
N GLN A 119 10.70 2.72 -2.41
CA GLN A 119 11.76 3.20 -1.52
C GLN A 119 11.38 2.89 -0.09
N PHE A 120 12.29 2.26 0.64
CA PHE A 120 12.10 2.02 2.06
C PHE A 120 12.82 3.09 2.87
N GLU A 121 12.07 3.80 3.70
CA GLU A 121 12.57 4.82 4.61
C GLU A 121 12.42 4.35 6.05
N TYR A 122 13.49 4.40 6.80
CA TYR A 122 13.50 4.05 8.22
C TYR A 122 14.46 4.94 9.00
N MET A 123 14.25 5.00 10.31
CA MET A 123 15.12 5.76 11.21
C MET A 123 16.41 4.95 11.47
N ALA A 124 17.51 5.38 10.87
CA ALA A 124 18.80 4.73 11.04
C ALA A 124 19.59 5.37 12.18
N PRO A 125 20.37 4.60 12.97
CA PRO A 125 20.48 3.14 12.93
C PRO A 125 19.34 2.44 13.66
N ALA A 126 18.90 1.26 13.17
CA ALA A 126 18.02 0.39 13.93
C ALA A 126 18.77 -0.17 15.14
N VAL A 127 18.15 -0.22 16.32
CA VAL A 127 18.77 -0.63 17.58
C VAL A 127 17.91 -1.69 18.27
N ALA A 128 18.54 -2.79 18.68
CA ALA A 128 17.86 -3.84 19.45
C ALA A 128 17.62 -3.38 20.91
N PRO A 129 16.57 -3.91 21.60
CA PRO A 129 15.70 -4.99 21.15
C PRO A 129 14.59 -4.50 20.22
N VAL A 130 14.19 -5.36 19.28
CA VAL A 130 13.06 -5.17 18.36
C VAL A 130 12.17 -6.40 18.43
N ARG A 131 10.86 -6.21 18.42
CA ARG A 131 9.87 -7.30 18.46
C ARG A 131 9.26 -7.54 17.08
N THR A 132 8.90 -8.79 16.83
CA THR A 132 8.11 -9.17 15.65
C THR A 132 6.84 -8.32 15.55
N GLY A 133 6.55 -7.78 14.37
CA GLY A 133 5.41 -6.91 14.12
C GLY A 133 5.62 -5.44 14.50
N GLU A 134 6.76 -5.08 15.09
CA GLU A 134 7.11 -3.69 15.35
C GLU A 134 7.36 -2.94 14.05
N VAL A 135 6.75 -1.76 13.90
CA VAL A 135 6.93 -0.91 12.70
C VAL A 135 8.34 -0.36 12.69
N ILE A 136 9.07 -0.66 11.64
CA ILE A 136 10.48 -0.25 11.45
C ILE A 136 10.59 0.98 10.57
N GLY A 137 9.71 1.10 9.58
CA GLY A 137 9.72 2.21 8.64
C GLY A 137 8.59 2.14 7.64
N LYS A 138 8.68 2.95 6.59
CA LYS A 138 7.67 3.07 5.55
C LYS A 138 8.21 2.71 4.18
N LEU A 139 7.46 1.90 3.45
CA LEU A 139 7.69 1.62 2.05
C LEU A 139 6.90 2.63 1.23
N ARG A 140 7.57 3.55 0.57
CA ARG A 140 6.97 4.47 -0.40
C ARG A 140 6.86 3.80 -1.75
N VAL A 141 5.69 3.82 -2.31
CA VAL A 141 5.41 3.26 -3.63
C VAL A 141 5.22 4.38 -4.64
N TYR A 142 5.90 4.26 -5.76
CA TYR A 142 5.81 5.17 -6.88
C TYR A 142 5.36 4.42 -8.12
N PHE A 143 4.62 5.10 -8.97
CA PHE A 143 4.30 4.65 -10.31
C PHE A 143 4.63 5.78 -11.30
N GLN A 144 5.47 5.50 -12.28
CA GLN A 144 5.98 6.51 -13.23
C GLN A 144 6.57 7.75 -12.52
N ASN A 145 7.36 7.54 -11.48
CA ASN A 145 7.95 8.56 -10.61
C ASN A 145 6.93 9.43 -9.82
N LYS A 146 5.65 9.10 -9.90
CA LYS A 146 4.61 9.74 -9.08
C LYS A 146 4.38 8.91 -7.83
N HIS A 147 4.45 9.54 -6.66
CA HIS A 147 4.10 8.90 -5.39
C HIS A 147 2.63 8.47 -5.40
N ILE A 148 2.38 7.22 -5.00
CA ILE A 148 1.02 6.64 -4.92
C ILE A 148 0.59 6.52 -3.48
N ASP A 149 1.37 5.80 -2.65
CA ASP A 149 0.99 5.49 -1.27
C ASP A 149 2.21 5.08 -0.43
N ASP A 150 2.04 5.09 0.90
CA ASP A 150 3.00 4.68 1.91
C ASP A 150 2.46 3.50 2.72
N PHE A 151 3.28 2.46 2.89
CA PHE A 151 2.92 1.26 3.65
C PHE A 151 3.90 1.04 4.77
N ASP A 152 3.41 0.69 5.96
CA ASP A 152 4.27 0.35 7.08
C ASP A 152 4.94 -1.01 6.85
N LEU A 153 6.25 -1.07 7.07
CA LEU A 153 7.00 -2.31 7.11
C LEU A 153 7.39 -2.64 8.55
N VAL A 154 7.31 -3.92 8.87
CA VAL A 154 7.48 -4.43 10.22
C VAL A 154 8.67 -5.39 10.32
N ALA A 155 9.17 -5.57 11.53
CA ALA A 155 10.13 -6.62 11.86
C ALA A 155 9.48 -8.00 11.68
N MET A 156 10.13 -8.87 10.92
CA MET A 156 9.63 -10.22 10.64
C MET A 156 9.92 -11.22 11.75
N HIS A 157 10.85 -10.91 12.64
CA HIS A 157 11.20 -11.72 13.79
C HIS A 157 11.79 -10.86 14.92
N ASP A 158 11.80 -11.43 16.13
CA ASP A 158 12.40 -10.80 17.29
C ASP A 158 13.93 -10.70 17.14
N VAL A 159 14.48 -9.55 17.52
CA VAL A 159 15.91 -9.37 17.74
C VAL A 159 16.13 -8.94 19.17
N GLY A 160 16.65 -9.86 19.98
CA GLY A 160 17.00 -9.61 21.36
C GLY A 160 18.30 -8.82 21.50
N PRO A 161 18.61 -8.34 22.73
CA PRO A 161 19.86 -7.67 23.01
C PRO A 161 21.06 -8.62 22.81
N GLY A 162 22.08 -8.13 22.16
CA GLY A 162 23.33 -8.87 21.92
C GLY A 162 24.16 -9.07 23.20
N SER A 163 25.25 -9.83 23.07
CA SER A 163 26.20 -10.09 24.13
C SER A 163 26.90 -8.78 24.59
N PHE A 164 27.50 -8.80 25.77
CA PHE A 164 28.15 -7.62 26.34
C PHE A 164 29.27 -7.05 25.43
N LEU A 165 29.98 -7.92 24.71
CA LEU A 165 31.05 -7.53 23.78
C LEU A 165 30.49 -6.84 22.52
N SER A 166 29.40 -7.32 21.95
CA SER A 166 28.79 -6.69 20.76
C SER A 166 28.28 -5.27 21.08
N ARG A 167 27.72 -5.08 22.26
CA ARG A 167 27.28 -3.74 22.74
C ARG A 167 28.39 -2.73 22.84
N PHE A 168 29.60 -3.17 23.25
CA PHE A 168 30.77 -2.27 23.39
C PHE A 168 31.28 -1.83 22.03
N VAL A 169 31.39 -2.73 21.06
CA VAL A 169 31.83 -2.42 19.70
C VAL A 169 30.81 -1.47 19.00
N ASP A 170 29.53 -1.72 19.18
CA ASP A 170 28.48 -0.89 18.59
C ASP A 170 28.37 0.48 19.25
N SER A 171 28.66 0.60 20.55
CA SER A 171 28.72 1.88 21.26
C SER A 171 29.81 2.78 20.70
N VAL A 172 30.93 2.21 20.30
CA VAL A 172 32.03 2.94 19.63
C VAL A 172 31.62 3.36 18.21
N ARG A 173 30.93 2.48 17.47
CA ARG A 173 30.37 2.81 16.14
C ARG A 173 29.34 3.92 16.17
N LEU A 174 28.45 3.93 17.17
CA LEU A 174 27.45 4.98 17.38
C LEU A 174 28.09 6.34 17.68
N ARG A 175 29.24 6.37 18.38
CA ARG A 175 29.97 7.62 18.65
C ARG A 175 30.77 8.13 17.44
N MET A 176 31.14 7.25 16.51
CA MET A 176 31.93 7.62 15.32
C MET A 176 31.07 7.98 14.10
N LYS A 177 29.80 7.57 14.05
CA LYS A 177 28.85 8.07 13.07
C LYS A 177 27.98 9.11 13.73
N PRO A 178 27.99 10.38 13.27
CA PRO A 178 26.97 11.34 13.68
C PRO A 178 25.62 10.73 13.34
N ALA A 179 24.63 10.91 14.22
CA ALA A 179 23.27 10.49 13.97
C ALA A 179 22.78 11.20 12.71
N ASP A 180 22.97 10.53 11.58
CA ASP A 180 22.45 10.99 10.30
C ASP A 180 20.96 10.69 10.32
N ASN A 181 20.19 11.71 10.67
CA ASN A 181 18.72 11.64 10.70
C ASN A 181 18.15 11.63 9.27
N GLN A 182 18.95 11.16 8.31
CA GLN A 182 18.56 11.02 6.91
C GLN A 182 17.97 9.62 6.73
N SER A 183 16.74 9.60 6.25
CA SER A 183 16.12 8.41 5.69
C SER A 183 17.06 7.83 4.61
N HIS A 184 17.54 6.60 4.82
CA HIS A 184 18.31 5.92 3.79
C HIS A 184 17.34 5.21 2.84
N PRO A 185 17.11 5.73 1.63
CA PRO A 185 16.24 5.08 0.67
C PRO A 185 16.88 3.76 0.20
N VAL A 186 16.24 2.66 0.51
CA VAL A 186 16.57 1.35 -0.07
C VAL A 186 15.60 1.13 -1.22
N VAL A 187 16.12 1.02 -2.44
CA VAL A 187 15.30 0.68 -3.61
C VAL A 187 14.98 -0.80 -3.55
N VAL A 188 13.69 -1.13 -3.53
CA VAL A 188 13.20 -2.51 -3.52
C VAL A 188 12.38 -2.75 -4.77
N GLU A 189 12.72 -3.79 -5.53
CA GLU A 189 11.92 -4.16 -6.70
C GLU A 189 10.64 -4.87 -6.27
N PRO A 190 9.46 -4.43 -6.74
CA PRO A 190 8.20 -5.09 -6.42
C PRO A 190 8.18 -6.50 -7.03
N ARG A 191 7.94 -7.51 -6.20
CA ARG A 191 7.84 -8.90 -6.61
C ARG A 191 6.38 -9.26 -6.92
N ALA A 192 5.90 -8.86 -8.11
CA ALA A 192 4.63 -9.35 -8.60
C ALA A 192 4.77 -10.81 -9.03
N GLU A 193 3.89 -11.67 -8.57
CA GLU A 193 3.70 -12.97 -9.18
C GLU A 193 3.05 -12.79 -10.55
N GLU A 194 3.73 -13.19 -11.59
CA GLU A 194 3.35 -13.08 -13.02
C GLU A 194 2.02 -13.79 -13.36
N SER A 195 1.46 -14.53 -12.40
CA SER A 195 0.23 -15.30 -12.56
C SER A 195 -1.07 -14.49 -12.52
N ASP A 196 -1.04 -13.23 -12.05
CA ASP A 196 -2.26 -12.45 -11.84
C ASP A 196 -2.65 -11.58 -13.06
N ILE A 197 -1.80 -11.53 -14.10
CA ILE A 197 -2.02 -10.70 -15.32
C ILE A 197 -2.74 -11.46 -16.45
N LYS A 198 -3.09 -12.74 -16.26
CA LYS A 198 -3.85 -13.44 -17.30
C LYS A 198 -5.27 -12.92 -17.38
N THR A 199 -5.42 -12.05 -18.35
CA THR A 199 -6.62 -11.61 -19.07
C THR A 199 -7.79 -12.59 -18.92
N GLN A 200 -8.85 -12.14 -18.28
CA GLN A 200 -10.18 -12.70 -18.58
C GLN A 200 -10.90 -11.79 -19.57
N PRO A 201 -11.56 -12.40 -20.58
CA PRO A 201 -12.30 -11.68 -21.61
C PRO A 201 -13.52 -10.93 -21.09
#